data_30f18dad88d6e907f22cf4d9cbb0171a
#
_entry.id   30f18dad88d6e907f22cf4d9cbb0171a
#
_cell.length_a   1.000
_cell.length_b   1.000
_cell.length_c   1.000
_cell.angle_alpha   90.00
_cell.angle_beta   90.00
_cell.angle_gamma   90.00
#
_symmetry.space_group_name_H-M   'P 1'
#
loop_
_entity.id
_entity.type
_entity.pdbx_description
1 polymer ?
#
loop_
_entity_poly.entity_id
_entity_poly.type
_entity_poly.pdbx_seq_one_letter_code
_entity_poly.pdbx_strand_id
1 'polypeptide(L)'
;MVRGSLIVDFVIKTLSPEQAQELINSGECDVVDVREPREWSRGHLPGARLVPFDRIRQSPKSTLTRDNVIFVCAAGVRSEAAAKVAEQSGLSNVYNLSGGTRSWVNAGYQLVVGE
;
A
#
# COMPACT_ATOMS: atom_id res chain seq x y z
N MET A 1 -31.06 -4.40 14.69
CA MET A 1 -30.47 -4.18 14.30
C MET A 1 -29.69 -3.80 13.90
N VAL A 2 -29.36 -3.73 14.05
CA VAL A 2 -28.69 -3.15 13.79
C VAL A 2 -28.15 -2.93 12.85
N ARG A 3 -28.32 -2.47 12.57
CA ARG A 3 -27.93 -2.25 11.72
C ARG A 3 -26.89 -1.61 11.40
N GLY A 4 -26.76 -0.52 11.96
CA GLY A 4 -25.59 0.26 11.76
C GLY A 4 -24.36 -0.58 11.64
N SER A 5 -24.35 -1.61 12.40
CA SER A 5 -23.25 -2.57 12.37
C SER A 5 -23.10 -3.24 11.03
N LEU A 6 -24.10 -3.11 10.18
CA LEU A 6 -24.02 -3.67 8.83
C LEU A 6 -23.34 -2.74 7.85
N ILE A 7 -23.13 -1.52 8.29
CA ILE A 7 -22.40 -0.57 7.45
C ILE A 7 -20.93 -0.79 7.77
N VAL A 8 -20.30 -1.53 6.92
CA VAL A 8 -18.89 -1.77 7.06
C VAL A 8 -18.18 -0.56 6.46
N ASP A 9 -17.69 0.29 7.33
CA ASP A 9 -16.86 1.37 6.88
C ASP A 9 -15.51 0.83 6.53
N PHE A 10 -15.29 0.61 5.26
CA PHE A 10 -13.96 0.30 4.78
C PHE A 10 -13.20 1.61 4.74
N VAL A 11 -12.58 1.92 5.85
CA VAL A 11 -11.81 3.14 5.94
C VAL A 11 -10.37 2.84 5.61
N ILE A 12 -9.99 3.15 4.39
CA ILE A 12 -8.60 3.08 4.01
C ILE A 12 -7.94 4.34 4.54
N LYS A 13 -6.94 4.17 5.37
CA LYS A 13 -6.23 5.31 5.91
C LYS A 13 -5.21 5.80 4.90
N THR A 14 -5.23 7.09 4.64
CA THR A 14 -4.31 7.71 3.72
C THR A 14 -3.17 8.30 4.52
N LEU A 15 -1.94 7.96 4.16
CA LEU A 15 -0.76 8.43 4.87
C LEU A 15 0.01 9.43 4.02
N SER A 16 0.51 10.48 4.66
CA SER A 16 1.53 11.32 4.06
C SER A 16 2.85 10.55 4.01
N PRO A 17 3.83 11.00 3.23
CA PRO A 17 5.16 10.37 3.26
C PRO A 17 5.76 10.33 4.66
N GLU A 18 5.59 11.38 5.44
CA GLU A 18 6.12 11.43 6.80
C GLU A 18 5.46 10.39 7.70
N GLN A 19 4.14 10.27 7.61
CA GLN A 19 3.41 9.27 8.38
C GLN A 19 3.80 7.85 7.94
N ALA A 20 3.96 7.66 6.64
CA ALA A 20 4.37 6.35 6.12
C ALA A 20 5.77 6.00 6.61
N GLN A 21 6.69 6.98 6.62
CA GLN A 21 8.04 6.75 7.10
C GLN A 21 8.05 6.30 8.56
N GLU A 22 7.22 6.94 9.39
CA GLU A 22 7.13 6.55 10.80
C GLU A 22 6.65 5.11 10.93
N LEU A 23 5.63 4.74 10.17
CA LEU A 23 5.07 3.39 10.25
C LEU A 23 6.07 2.35 9.74
N ILE A 24 6.78 2.67 8.66
CA ILE A 24 7.82 1.79 8.12
C ILE A 24 8.93 1.60 9.15
N ASN A 25 9.33 2.67 9.81
CA ASN A 25 10.40 2.61 10.81
C ASN A 25 10.02 1.75 12.02
N SER A 26 8.73 1.61 12.30
CA SER A 26 8.29 0.73 13.40
C SER A 26 8.56 -0.74 13.10
N GLY A 27 8.74 -1.09 11.82
CA GLY A 27 8.99 -2.46 11.42
C GLY A 27 7.77 -3.36 11.41
N GLU A 28 6.58 -2.79 11.64
CA GLU A 28 5.38 -3.61 11.82
C GLU A 28 4.45 -3.58 10.63
N CYS A 29 4.88 -3.04 9.51
CA CYS A 29 4.03 -2.97 8.33
C CYS A 29 4.66 -3.69 7.15
N ASP A 30 3.79 -4.11 6.24
CA ASP A 30 4.16 -4.70 4.96
C ASP A 30 4.01 -3.60 3.93
N VAL A 31 5.07 -3.25 3.21
CA VAL A 31 5.02 -2.20 2.19
C VAL A 31 4.91 -2.90 0.84
N VAL A 32 3.81 -2.69 0.16
CA VAL A 32 3.50 -3.39 -1.09
C VAL A 32 3.41 -2.37 -2.23
N ASP A 33 4.34 -2.49 -3.17
CA ASP A 33 4.36 -1.66 -4.38
C ASP A 33 3.55 -2.37 -5.44
N VAL A 34 2.50 -1.72 -5.92
CA VAL A 34 1.55 -2.35 -6.84
C VAL A 34 1.80 -1.94 -8.29
N ARG A 35 2.95 -1.30 -8.55
CA ARG A 35 3.31 -0.88 -9.90
C ARG A 35 3.80 -2.05 -10.73
N GLU A 36 4.15 -1.77 -11.97
CA GLU A 36 4.70 -2.78 -12.87
C GLU A 36 6.20 -2.96 -12.62
N PRO A 37 6.75 -4.12 -12.96
CA PRO A 37 8.19 -4.36 -12.74
C PRO A 37 9.10 -3.31 -13.36
N ARG A 38 8.70 -2.73 -14.48
CA ARG A 38 9.50 -1.71 -15.13
C ARG A 38 9.59 -0.43 -14.29
N GLU A 39 8.48 -0.07 -13.63
CA GLU A 39 8.49 1.07 -12.72
C GLU A 39 9.33 0.78 -11.48
N TRP A 40 9.15 -0.42 -10.92
CA TRP A 40 9.90 -0.87 -9.75
C TRP A 40 11.40 -0.79 -9.96
N SER A 41 11.86 -1.21 -11.14
CA SER A 41 13.30 -1.27 -11.41
C SER A 41 13.96 0.12 -11.44
N ARG A 42 13.18 1.17 -11.59
CA ARG A 42 13.69 2.54 -11.57
C ARG A 42 13.82 3.11 -10.16
N GLY A 43 13.27 2.42 -9.18
CA GLY A 43 13.35 2.85 -7.79
C GLY A 43 12.05 2.59 -7.07
N HIS A 44 12.16 2.20 -5.80
CA HIS A 44 11.00 1.87 -4.96
C HIS A 44 11.32 2.23 -3.51
N LEU A 45 10.31 2.24 -2.67
CA LEU A 45 10.51 2.53 -1.26
C LEU A 45 11.39 1.46 -0.62
N PRO A 46 12.28 1.83 0.29
CA PRO A 46 13.08 0.84 1.01
C PRO A 46 12.18 -0.14 1.76
N GLY A 47 12.51 -1.42 1.67
CA GLY A 47 11.77 -2.47 2.35
C GLY A 47 10.48 -2.88 1.67
N ALA A 48 10.14 -2.27 0.54
CA ALA A 48 8.93 -2.65 -0.18
C ALA A 48 9.14 -3.94 -0.96
N ARG A 49 8.03 -4.64 -1.21
CA ARG A 49 8.02 -5.79 -2.11
C ARG A 49 7.07 -5.50 -3.26
N LEU A 50 7.35 -6.07 -4.40
CA LEU A 50 6.58 -5.83 -5.61
C LEU A 50 5.48 -6.87 -5.76
N VAL A 51 4.23 -6.40 -5.77
CA VAL A 51 3.09 -7.24 -6.12
C VAL A 51 2.21 -6.39 -7.05
N PRO A 52 2.38 -6.54 -8.36
CA PRO A 52 1.58 -5.73 -9.30
C PRO A 52 0.09 -5.85 -9.02
N PHE A 53 -0.63 -4.77 -9.27
CA PHE A 53 -2.04 -4.69 -8.91
C PHE A 53 -2.86 -5.86 -9.43
N ASP A 54 -2.58 -6.32 -10.66
CA ASP A 54 -3.33 -7.43 -11.22
C ASP A 54 -3.20 -8.70 -10.39
N ARG A 55 -2.05 -8.94 -9.80
CA ARG A 55 -1.87 -10.12 -8.96
C ARG A 55 -2.67 -10.02 -7.67
N ILE A 56 -2.72 -8.82 -7.09
CA ILE A 56 -3.54 -8.62 -5.89
C ILE A 56 -5.00 -8.82 -6.22
N ARG A 57 -5.45 -8.28 -7.35
CA ARG A 57 -6.83 -8.38 -7.77
C ARG A 57 -7.24 -9.83 -8.02
N GLN A 58 -6.35 -10.62 -8.59
CA GLN A 58 -6.63 -12.02 -8.91
C GLN A 58 -6.54 -12.94 -7.69
N SER A 59 -5.58 -12.67 -6.79
CA SER A 59 -5.30 -13.58 -5.68
C SER A 59 -4.93 -12.80 -4.42
N PRO A 60 -5.89 -12.03 -3.85
CA PRO A 60 -5.54 -11.19 -2.71
C PRO A 60 -5.09 -11.99 -1.50
N LYS A 61 -5.69 -13.14 -1.23
CA LYS A 61 -5.35 -13.89 -0.02
C LYS A 61 -3.99 -14.55 -0.11
N SER A 62 -3.54 -14.89 -1.32
CA SER A 62 -2.22 -15.51 -1.46
C SER A 62 -1.11 -14.48 -1.55
N THR A 63 -1.41 -13.25 -1.99
CA THR A 63 -0.40 -12.21 -2.13
C THR A 63 -0.29 -11.35 -0.87
N LEU A 64 -1.36 -11.27 -0.06
CA LEU A 64 -1.43 -10.43 1.12
C LEU A 64 -1.64 -11.33 2.33
N THR A 65 -0.54 -11.78 2.91
CA THR A 65 -0.60 -12.78 3.97
C THR A 65 -0.49 -12.21 5.37
N ARG A 66 -0.33 -10.90 5.49
CA ARG A 66 -0.30 -10.25 6.80
C ARG A 66 -1.03 -8.91 6.71
N ASP A 67 -1.52 -8.46 7.87
CA ASP A 67 -2.18 -7.17 7.99
C ASP A 67 -1.17 -6.05 8.16
N ASN A 68 -1.63 -4.81 8.31
CA ASN A 68 -0.79 -3.62 8.41
C ASN A 68 -0.03 -3.40 7.10
N VAL A 69 -0.77 -3.15 6.03
CA VAL A 69 -0.18 -3.05 4.70
C VAL A 69 -0.26 -1.61 4.20
N ILE A 70 0.86 -1.07 3.77
CA ILE A 70 0.91 0.21 3.06
C ILE A 70 1.02 -0.10 1.58
N PHE A 71 0.04 0.33 0.81
CA PHE A 71 0.06 0.18 -0.64
C PHE A 71 0.63 1.42 -1.29
N VAL A 72 1.50 1.22 -2.28
CA VAL A 72 2.23 2.30 -2.95
C VAL A 72 2.12 2.12 -4.46
N CYS A 73 1.85 3.23 -5.16
CA CYS A 73 2.03 3.27 -6.61
C CYS A 73 2.70 4.60 -6.96
N ALA A 74 2.64 5.02 -8.22
CA ALA A 74 3.32 6.24 -8.63
C ALA A 74 2.65 7.50 -8.10
N ALA A 75 1.30 7.55 -8.12
CA ALA A 75 0.55 8.75 -7.78
C ALA A 75 -0.57 8.51 -6.76
N GLY A 76 -0.76 7.28 -6.31
CA GLY A 76 -1.75 6.96 -5.27
C GLY A 76 -3.06 6.37 -5.76
N VAL A 77 -3.24 6.19 -7.07
CA VAL A 77 -4.52 5.74 -7.63
C VAL A 77 -4.63 4.21 -7.64
N ARG A 78 -3.65 3.54 -8.23
CA ARG A 78 -3.65 2.07 -8.26
C ARG A 78 -3.54 1.49 -6.86
N SER A 79 -2.79 2.15 -6.00
CA SER A 79 -2.61 1.70 -4.63
C SER A 79 -3.89 1.85 -3.81
N GLU A 80 -4.69 2.87 -4.07
CA GLU A 80 -5.98 2.99 -3.41
C GLU A 80 -6.90 1.85 -3.82
N ALA A 81 -6.91 1.49 -5.10
CA ALA A 81 -7.72 0.37 -5.57
C ALA A 81 -7.25 -0.94 -4.93
N ALA A 82 -5.93 -1.12 -4.80
CA ALA A 82 -5.39 -2.31 -4.14
C ALA A 82 -5.80 -2.38 -2.68
N ALA A 83 -5.81 -1.25 -2.00
CA ALA A 83 -6.23 -1.21 -0.59
C ALA A 83 -7.70 -1.63 -0.45
N LYS A 84 -8.55 -1.23 -1.39
CA LYS A 84 -9.95 -1.64 -1.38
C LYS A 84 -10.10 -3.15 -1.55
N VAL A 85 -9.33 -3.73 -2.46
CA VAL A 85 -9.33 -5.18 -2.65
C VAL A 85 -8.88 -5.88 -1.37
N ALA A 86 -7.84 -5.35 -0.73
CA ALA A 86 -7.31 -5.93 0.50
C ALA A 86 -8.36 -5.92 1.62
N GLU A 87 -9.07 -4.82 1.80
CA GLU A 87 -10.12 -4.75 2.80
C GLU A 87 -11.23 -5.75 2.51
N GLN A 88 -11.63 -5.85 1.26
CA GLN A 88 -12.68 -6.79 0.87
C GLN A 88 -12.25 -8.23 1.09
N SER A 89 -10.96 -8.51 1.09
CA SER A 89 -10.45 -9.86 1.34
C SER A 89 -10.25 -10.14 2.82
N GLY A 90 -10.45 -9.16 3.70
CA GLY A 90 -10.44 -9.38 5.14
C GLY A 90 -9.38 -8.66 5.94
N LEU A 91 -8.51 -7.89 5.30
CA LEU A 91 -7.51 -7.12 6.04
C LEU A 91 -8.16 -5.92 6.73
N SER A 92 -7.70 -5.62 7.94
CA SER A 92 -8.29 -4.58 8.76
C SER A 92 -7.49 -3.28 8.76
N ASN A 93 -6.19 -3.37 8.60
CA ASN A 93 -5.32 -2.20 8.70
C ASN A 93 -4.59 -1.99 7.37
N VAL A 94 -5.24 -1.26 6.49
CA VAL A 94 -4.70 -0.99 5.16
C VAL A 94 -4.53 0.51 4.97
N TYR A 95 -3.46 0.87 4.31
CA TYR A 95 -3.08 2.27 4.12
C TYR A 95 -2.73 2.51 2.67
N ASN A 96 -2.98 3.73 2.23
CA ASN A 96 -2.56 4.20 0.90
C ASN A 96 -1.57 5.35 1.08
N LEU A 97 -0.40 5.24 0.46
CA LEU A 97 0.56 6.34 0.47
C LEU A 97 0.07 7.45 -0.46
N SER A 98 -0.31 8.56 0.13
CA SER A 98 -0.85 9.70 -0.62
C SER A 98 0.19 10.21 -1.61
N GLY A 99 -0.21 10.33 -2.87
CA GLY A 99 0.66 10.82 -3.92
C GLY A 99 1.75 9.85 -4.36
N GLY A 100 1.82 8.67 -3.76
CA GLY A 100 2.69 7.60 -4.21
C GLY A 100 4.17 7.90 -4.13
N THR A 101 4.95 7.24 -4.98
CA THR A 101 6.40 7.46 -5.01
C THR A 101 6.75 8.91 -5.36
N ARG A 102 5.89 9.60 -6.09
CA ARG A 102 6.15 11.00 -6.43
C ARG A 102 6.17 11.88 -5.19
N SER A 103 5.18 11.72 -4.31
CA SER A 103 5.14 12.53 -3.09
C SER A 103 6.25 12.13 -2.13
N TRP A 104 6.62 10.85 -2.12
CA TRP A 104 7.73 10.36 -1.31
C TRP A 104 9.02 11.09 -1.67
N VAL A 105 9.33 11.15 -2.97
CA VAL A 105 10.52 11.84 -3.45
C VAL A 105 10.43 13.36 -3.19
N ASN A 106 9.25 13.93 -3.44
CA ASN A 106 9.06 15.37 -3.22
C ASN A 106 9.22 15.76 -1.75
N ALA A 107 8.96 14.84 -0.83
CA ALA A 107 9.16 15.07 0.60
C ALA A 107 10.62 14.94 1.03
N GLY A 108 11.49 14.57 0.10
CA GLY A 108 12.93 14.46 0.39
C GLY A 108 13.40 13.06 0.70
N TYR A 109 12.53 12.06 0.62
CA TYR A 109 12.91 10.67 0.90
C TYR A 109 13.42 10.01 -0.37
N GLN A 110 14.29 9.03 -0.20
CA GLN A 110 14.96 8.39 -1.31
C GLN A 110 14.29 7.08 -1.70
N LEU A 111 14.38 6.75 -2.98
CA LEU A 111 14.05 5.43 -3.49
C LEU A 111 15.32 4.61 -3.59
N VAL A 112 15.17 3.30 -3.52
CA VAL A 112 16.29 2.37 -3.70
C VAL A 112 16.04 1.53 -4.94
N VAL A 113 17.10 0.94 -5.46
CA VAL A 113 17.02 0.06 -6.64
C VAL A 113 17.68 -1.26 -6.30
N GLY A 114 17.38 -2.27 -7.09
CA GLY A 114 18.10 -3.54 -7.03
C GLY A 114 17.63 -4.51 -5.97
N GLU A 115 16.55 -4.21 -5.32
CA GLU A 115 16.01 -5.11 -4.30
C GLU A 115 14.66 -5.67 -4.69
#